data_07aa5f8a7f446f80a0f6558ae715f6fa
#
_entry.id   07aa5f8a7f446f80a0f6558ae715f6fa
#
_cell.length_a   1.000
_cell.length_b   1.000
_cell.length_c   1.000
_cell.angle_alpha   90.00
_cell.angle_beta   90.00
_cell.angle_gamma   90.00
#
_symmetry.space_group_name_H-M   'P 1'
#
loop_
_entity.id
_entity.type
_entity.pdbx_description
1 polymer ?
#
loop_
_entity_poly.entity_id
_entity_poly.type
_entity_poly.pdbx_seq_one_letter_code
_entity_poly.pdbx_strand_id
1 'polypeptide(L)'
;KRAMTGGNTALAGFFAANSTKMQEAMGDTYTQQDQIDFLMETEGTDPDFARLFAENSGPTAEWAVDTLGIEVTRVNGREIYAVDEKGTKFPAQFVSKLTALNQQIGVDLRTECPAVSLIIEDGKITGVEAEDAQGKVLFHAQAVILASGGFAANQEMLQEYVPEWAGGTTSNTAATTGDGIRMAQAIGAAVSNMDQLTLNPTFYDDQGTTMSVSGVRYEGGILVDPTGKRFANEMANAISISFIYWKSGRINCPGNEVW
;
A
#
# COMPACT_ATOMS: atom_id res chain seq x y z
N LYS A 1 6.43 1.45 -15.58
CA LYS A 1 7.68 1.00 -14.94
C LYS A 1 7.75 -0.52 -14.77
N ARG A 2 6.62 -1.22 -14.67
CA ARG A 2 6.53 -2.68 -14.57
C ARG A 2 5.77 -3.26 -15.76
N ALA A 3 5.97 -4.55 -16.03
CA ALA A 3 5.23 -5.28 -17.06
C ALA A 3 3.75 -5.54 -16.70
N MET A 4 3.38 -5.32 -15.46
CA MET A 4 2.02 -5.57 -14.94
C MET A 4 1.49 -4.38 -14.17
N THR A 5 0.17 -4.17 -14.22
CA THR A 5 -0.56 -3.23 -13.39
C THR A 5 -0.67 -3.71 -11.92
N GLY A 6 -1.05 -2.83 -11.01
CA GLY A 6 -1.45 -3.16 -9.64
C GLY A 6 -0.51 -2.72 -8.53
N GLY A 7 0.80 -2.76 -8.76
CA GLY A 7 1.74 -2.34 -7.72
C GLY A 7 1.47 -3.02 -6.37
N ASN A 8 1.59 -2.26 -5.29
CA ASN A 8 1.33 -2.75 -3.92
C ASN A 8 -0.17 -3.04 -3.66
N THR A 9 -1.08 -2.39 -4.37
CA THR A 9 -2.52 -2.67 -4.23
C THR A 9 -2.82 -4.14 -4.49
N ALA A 10 -2.21 -4.75 -5.51
CA ALA A 10 -2.44 -6.15 -5.82
C ALA A 10 -1.90 -7.13 -4.74
N LEU A 11 -1.01 -6.67 -3.86
CA LEU A 11 -0.43 -7.47 -2.78
C LEU A 11 -1.22 -7.35 -1.46
N ALA A 12 -2.13 -6.39 -1.35
CA ALA A 12 -2.91 -6.18 -0.13
C ALA A 12 -3.84 -7.36 0.17
N GLY A 13 -4.17 -7.54 1.45
CA GLY A 13 -4.99 -8.66 1.91
C GLY A 13 -6.49 -8.43 1.82
N PHE A 14 -6.94 -7.17 1.95
CA PHE A 14 -8.34 -6.78 2.05
C PHE A 14 -8.55 -5.37 1.48
N PHE A 15 -9.81 -4.98 1.33
CA PHE A 15 -10.23 -3.61 1.03
C PHE A 15 -10.77 -2.98 2.31
N ALA A 16 -10.31 -1.79 2.69
CA ALA A 16 -10.76 -1.12 3.91
C ALA A 16 -11.96 -0.20 3.60
N ALA A 17 -13.06 -0.43 4.31
CA ALA A 17 -14.28 0.38 4.19
C ALA A 17 -15.14 0.30 5.44
N ASN A 18 -16.17 1.12 5.50
CA ASN A 18 -17.14 1.18 6.60
C ASN A 18 -18.56 1.34 6.06
N SER A 19 -19.55 1.01 6.88
CA SER A 19 -20.97 1.26 6.62
C SER A 19 -21.45 0.78 5.24
N THR A 20 -20.93 -0.35 4.76
CA THR A 20 -21.30 -0.90 3.45
C THR A 20 -22.47 -1.88 3.55
N LYS A 21 -23.21 -2.04 2.47
CA LYS A 21 -24.26 -3.09 2.36
C LYS A 21 -23.70 -4.50 2.56
N MET A 22 -22.42 -4.74 2.24
CA MET A 22 -21.77 -6.04 2.46
C MET A 22 -21.56 -6.30 3.97
N GLN A 23 -21.15 -5.29 4.72
CA GLN A 23 -21.06 -5.36 6.19
C GLN A 23 -22.43 -5.60 6.80
N GLU A 24 -23.43 -4.82 6.42
CA GLU A 24 -24.82 -5.00 6.89
C GLU A 24 -25.34 -6.42 6.62
N ALA A 25 -25.17 -6.92 5.39
CA ALA A 25 -25.62 -8.25 5.00
C ALA A 25 -24.95 -9.38 5.77
N MET A 26 -23.74 -9.16 6.29
CA MET A 26 -22.99 -10.13 7.10
C MET A 26 -23.10 -9.87 8.61
N GLY A 27 -23.96 -8.92 9.03
CA GLY A 27 -24.19 -8.59 10.44
C GLY A 27 -23.07 -7.82 11.11
N ASP A 28 -22.17 -7.23 10.35
CA ASP A 28 -21.11 -6.35 10.85
C ASP A 28 -21.65 -4.93 11.06
N THR A 29 -21.29 -4.31 12.16
CA THR A 29 -21.80 -3.00 12.58
C THR A 29 -20.75 -1.89 12.54
N TYR A 30 -19.63 -2.12 11.88
CA TYR A 30 -18.55 -1.13 11.77
C TYR A 30 -19.00 0.12 11.04
N THR A 31 -18.98 1.25 11.75
CA THR A 31 -19.54 2.52 11.29
C THR A 31 -18.47 3.45 10.70
N GLN A 32 -18.95 4.53 10.07
CA GLN A 32 -18.08 5.65 9.66
C GLN A 32 -17.33 6.27 10.85
N GLN A 33 -18.00 6.38 12.03
CA GLN A 33 -17.36 6.92 13.23
C GLN A 33 -16.25 5.99 13.74
N ASP A 34 -16.47 4.66 13.74
CA ASP A 34 -15.43 3.69 14.11
C ASP A 34 -14.20 3.81 13.19
N GLN A 35 -14.42 4.09 11.90
CA GLN A 35 -13.33 4.31 10.95
C GLN A 35 -12.55 5.60 11.25
N ILE A 36 -13.23 6.69 11.62
CA ILE A 36 -12.61 7.95 12.02
C ILE A 36 -11.79 7.71 13.30
N ASP A 37 -12.39 7.10 14.31
CA ASP A 37 -11.74 6.84 15.60
C ASP A 37 -10.48 5.99 15.40
N PHE A 38 -10.56 4.94 14.59
CA PHE A 38 -9.41 4.11 14.24
C PHE A 38 -8.27 4.92 13.56
N LEU A 39 -8.60 5.80 12.63
CA LEU A 39 -7.59 6.63 11.96
C LEU A 39 -6.96 7.64 12.91
N MET A 40 -7.75 8.19 13.83
CA MET A 40 -7.29 9.17 14.84
C MET A 40 -6.42 8.55 15.94
N GLU A 41 -6.36 7.22 16.08
CA GLU A 41 -5.37 6.56 16.95
C GLU A 41 -3.92 6.82 16.52
N THR A 42 -3.70 7.15 15.26
CA THR A 42 -2.37 7.47 14.73
C THR A 42 -2.05 8.93 15.00
N GLU A 43 -0.99 9.18 15.78
CA GLU A 43 -0.52 10.53 16.08
C GLU A 43 -0.21 11.31 14.79
N GLY A 44 -0.66 12.55 14.72
CA GLY A 44 -0.47 13.42 13.56
C GLY A 44 -1.46 13.21 12.42
N THR A 45 -2.47 12.34 12.59
CA THR A 45 -3.54 12.21 11.60
C THR A 45 -4.35 13.50 11.51
N ASP A 46 -4.53 14.00 10.30
CA ASP A 46 -5.40 15.14 10.01
C ASP A 46 -6.88 14.72 10.16
N PRO A 47 -7.66 15.35 11.06
CA PRO A 47 -9.07 15.00 11.28
C PRO A 47 -9.95 15.17 10.03
N ASP A 48 -9.65 16.15 9.18
CA ASP A 48 -10.41 16.37 7.96
C ASP A 48 -10.13 15.28 6.93
N PHE A 49 -8.88 14.81 6.85
CA PHE A 49 -8.52 13.66 6.04
C PHE A 49 -9.17 12.37 6.55
N ALA A 50 -9.16 12.13 7.87
CA ALA A 50 -9.80 10.97 8.48
C ALA A 50 -11.31 10.93 8.15
N ARG A 51 -11.98 12.08 8.25
CA ARG A 51 -13.40 12.23 7.89
C ARG A 51 -13.63 11.96 6.40
N LEU A 52 -12.85 12.62 5.52
CA LEU A 52 -12.94 12.45 4.07
C LEU A 52 -12.76 10.99 3.66
N PHE A 53 -11.78 10.30 4.25
CA PHE A 53 -11.55 8.89 4.00
C PHE A 53 -12.76 8.04 4.44
N ALA A 54 -13.26 8.24 5.65
CA ALA A 54 -14.39 7.49 6.19
C ALA A 54 -15.68 7.71 5.39
N GLU A 55 -15.95 8.95 4.94
CA GLU A 55 -17.11 9.28 4.11
C GLU A 55 -17.09 8.59 2.74
N ASN A 56 -15.91 8.37 2.17
CA ASN A 56 -15.76 7.87 0.80
C ASN A 56 -15.40 6.39 0.70
N SER A 57 -14.87 5.77 1.75
CA SER A 57 -14.39 4.38 1.68
C SER A 57 -15.53 3.37 1.48
N GLY A 58 -16.67 3.56 2.15
CA GLY A 58 -17.84 2.71 1.97
C GLY A 58 -18.41 2.76 0.55
N PRO A 59 -18.81 3.94 0.06
CA PRO A 59 -19.30 4.10 -1.33
C PRO A 59 -18.29 3.60 -2.37
N THR A 60 -16.98 3.79 -2.16
CA THR A 60 -15.94 3.29 -3.07
C THR A 60 -15.88 1.77 -3.09
N ALA A 61 -15.99 1.12 -1.93
CA ALA A 61 -16.02 -0.33 -1.84
C ALA A 61 -17.26 -0.92 -2.54
N GLU A 62 -18.42 -0.32 -2.33
CA GLU A 62 -19.67 -0.72 -3.00
C GLU A 62 -19.59 -0.55 -4.52
N TRP A 63 -19.06 0.60 -4.98
CA TRP A 63 -18.80 0.81 -6.40
C TRP A 63 -17.87 -0.28 -6.98
N ALA A 64 -16.78 -0.60 -6.28
CA ALA A 64 -15.83 -1.61 -6.72
C ALA A 64 -16.49 -3.00 -6.83
N VAL A 65 -17.30 -3.38 -5.83
CA VAL A 65 -18.04 -4.64 -5.82
C VAL A 65 -19.06 -4.70 -6.96
N ASP A 66 -19.90 -3.68 -7.07
CA ASP A 66 -21.00 -3.65 -8.04
C ASP A 66 -20.51 -3.54 -9.48
N THR A 67 -19.55 -2.63 -9.74
CA THR A 67 -19.05 -2.35 -11.08
C THR A 67 -18.15 -3.46 -11.60
N LEU A 68 -17.33 -4.04 -10.73
CA LEU A 68 -16.35 -5.05 -11.12
C LEU A 68 -16.83 -6.48 -10.86
N GLY A 69 -18.00 -6.67 -10.26
CA GLY A 69 -18.55 -7.99 -9.97
C GLY A 69 -17.62 -8.80 -9.05
N ILE A 70 -17.17 -8.19 -7.96
CA ILE A 70 -16.34 -8.86 -6.95
C ILE A 70 -17.27 -9.47 -5.91
N GLU A 71 -17.17 -10.77 -5.68
CA GLU A 71 -17.97 -11.46 -4.67
C GLU A 71 -17.26 -11.39 -3.30
N VAL A 72 -17.86 -10.67 -2.34
CA VAL A 72 -17.35 -10.55 -0.98
C VAL A 72 -17.61 -11.84 -0.21
N THR A 73 -16.57 -12.39 0.39
CA THR A 73 -16.65 -13.68 1.09
C THR A 73 -16.64 -13.53 2.61
N ARG A 74 -16.10 -12.43 3.13
CA ARG A 74 -16.05 -12.16 4.57
C ARG A 74 -15.89 -10.67 4.83
N VAL A 75 -16.44 -10.20 5.94
CA VAL A 75 -16.16 -8.88 6.54
C VAL A 75 -15.67 -9.07 7.98
N ASN A 76 -14.88 -8.13 8.47
CA ASN A 76 -14.38 -8.08 9.83
C ASN A 76 -14.06 -6.62 10.20
N GLY A 77 -15.01 -5.92 10.79
CA GLY A 77 -14.93 -4.49 11.00
C GLY A 77 -14.66 -3.76 9.68
N ARG A 78 -13.59 -2.98 9.62
CA ARG A 78 -13.20 -2.24 8.40
C ARG A 78 -12.72 -3.11 7.25
N GLU A 79 -12.48 -4.37 7.45
CA GLU A 79 -11.81 -5.24 6.49
C GLU A 79 -12.83 -6.03 5.65
N ILE A 80 -12.85 -5.78 4.35
CA ILE A 80 -13.69 -6.48 3.39
C ILE A 80 -12.81 -7.43 2.57
N TYR A 81 -13.16 -8.70 2.60
CA TYR A 81 -12.43 -9.77 1.94
C TYR A 81 -13.23 -10.37 0.79
N ALA A 82 -12.54 -10.68 -0.28
CA ALA A 82 -13.02 -11.56 -1.32
C ALA A 82 -11.89 -12.51 -1.70
N VAL A 83 -12.22 -13.77 -1.88
CA VAL A 83 -11.27 -14.79 -2.36
C VAL A 83 -12.02 -15.60 -3.41
N ASP A 84 -11.52 -15.58 -4.65
CA ASP A 84 -12.11 -16.37 -5.74
C ASP A 84 -11.68 -17.85 -5.66
N GLU A 85 -12.22 -18.68 -6.54
CA GLU A 85 -11.90 -20.12 -6.61
C GLU A 85 -10.41 -20.41 -6.84
N LYS A 86 -9.65 -19.45 -7.34
CA LYS A 86 -8.19 -19.54 -7.57
C LYS A 86 -7.37 -19.04 -6.38
N GLY A 87 -8.03 -18.58 -5.31
CA GLY A 87 -7.38 -17.98 -4.16
C GLY A 87 -6.98 -16.51 -4.35
N THR A 88 -7.47 -15.85 -5.40
CA THR A 88 -7.15 -14.43 -5.66
C THR A 88 -7.90 -13.53 -4.69
N LYS A 89 -7.17 -12.73 -3.94
CA LYS A 89 -7.73 -11.83 -2.91
C LYS A 89 -8.38 -10.60 -3.54
N PHE A 90 -9.28 -9.93 -2.79
CA PHE A 90 -10.03 -8.75 -3.22
C PHE A 90 -9.16 -7.71 -3.96
N PRO A 91 -8.06 -7.20 -3.38
CA PRO A 91 -7.32 -6.14 -4.06
C PRO A 91 -6.67 -6.58 -5.39
N ALA A 92 -6.27 -7.85 -5.49
CA ALA A 92 -5.75 -8.39 -6.75
C ALA A 92 -6.86 -8.57 -7.79
N GLN A 93 -8.06 -9.02 -7.39
CA GLN A 93 -9.25 -9.05 -8.26
C GLN A 93 -9.63 -7.64 -8.71
N PHE A 94 -9.66 -6.68 -7.78
CA PHE A 94 -9.93 -5.27 -8.08
C PHE A 94 -9.01 -4.75 -9.18
N VAL A 95 -7.69 -4.92 -9.03
CA VAL A 95 -6.71 -4.47 -10.02
C VAL A 95 -6.93 -5.15 -11.38
N SER A 96 -7.10 -6.46 -11.41
CA SER A 96 -7.24 -7.18 -12.68
C SER A 96 -8.53 -6.82 -13.42
N LYS A 97 -9.64 -6.73 -12.71
CA LYS A 97 -10.95 -6.38 -13.28
C LYS A 97 -11.00 -4.92 -13.71
N LEU A 98 -10.44 -4.00 -12.90
CA LEU A 98 -10.33 -2.59 -13.27
C LEU A 98 -9.42 -2.38 -14.49
N THR A 99 -8.32 -3.14 -14.59
CA THR A 99 -7.45 -3.13 -15.77
C THR A 99 -8.23 -3.53 -17.03
N ALA A 100 -8.99 -4.61 -16.95
CA ALA A 100 -9.83 -5.07 -18.07
C ALA A 100 -10.91 -4.06 -18.45
N LEU A 101 -11.57 -3.46 -17.46
CA LEU A 101 -12.57 -2.42 -17.69
C LEU A 101 -11.95 -1.20 -18.38
N ASN A 102 -10.80 -0.72 -17.90
CA ASN A 102 -10.08 0.40 -18.50
C ASN A 102 -9.73 0.14 -19.98
N GLN A 103 -9.26 -1.06 -20.30
CA GLN A 103 -9.00 -1.45 -21.69
C GLN A 103 -10.28 -1.47 -22.53
N GLN A 104 -11.38 -1.98 -21.98
CA GLN A 104 -12.68 -2.05 -22.66
C GLN A 104 -13.23 -0.66 -23.01
N ILE A 105 -13.07 0.32 -22.13
CA ILE A 105 -13.54 1.70 -22.35
C ILE A 105 -12.53 2.59 -23.08
N GLY A 106 -11.40 2.02 -23.55
CA GLY A 106 -10.45 2.70 -24.41
C GLY A 106 -9.42 3.56 -23.68
N VAL A 107 -9.16 3.31 -22.38
CA VAL A 107 -8.05 3.95 -21.66
C VAL A 107 -6.73 3.45 -22.24
N ASP A 108 -5.83 4.38 -22.64
CA ASP A 108 -4.46 4.06 -23.06
C ASP A 108 -3.63 3.65 -21.82
N LEU A 109 -3.59 2.36 -21.56
CA LEU A 109 -2.90 1.77 -20.40
C LEU A 109 -1.53 1.26 -20.82
N ARG A 110 -0.47 1.91 -20.34
CA ARG A 110 0.90 1.55 -20.67
C ARG A 110 1.65 0.95 -19.50
N THR A 111 2.28 -0.17 -19.77
CA THR A 111 3.25 -0.82 -18.87
C THR A 111 4.66 -0.58 -19.40
N GLU A 112 5.70 -0.80 -18.56
CA GLU A 112 7.11 -0.64 -18.92
C GLU A 112 7.45 0.75 -19.52
N CYS A 113 6.64 1.74 -19.15
CA CYS A 113 6.78 3.13 -19.58
C CYS A 113 6.87 4.01 -18.31
N PRO A 114 8.03 4.04 -17.62
CA PRO A 114 8.22 4.86 -16.44
C PRO A 114 8.09 6.36 -16.75
N ALA A 115 7.30 7.07 -15.94
CA ALA A 115 7.31 8.51 -15.93
C ALA A 115 8.65 9.02 -15.36
N VAL A 116 9.21 10.04 -15.96
CA VAL A 116 10.52 10.61 -15.58
C VAL A 116 10.44 12.08 -15.17
N SER A 117 9.48 12.84 -15.71
CA SER A 117 9.27 14.24 -15.32
C SER A 117 7.86 14.73 -15.61
N LEU A 118 7.46 15.82 -14.93
CA LEU A 118 6.25 16.56 -15.26
C LEU A 118 6.59 17.64 -16.31
N ILE A 119 5.72 17.82 -17.30
CA ILE A 119 5.86 18.87 -18.32
C ILE A 119 5.22 20.13 -17.77
N ILE A 120 5.98 21.23 -17.77
CA ILE A 120 5.55 22.54 -17.32
C ILE A 120 5.60 23.52 -18.49
N GLU A 121 4.49 24.19 -18.77
CA GLU A 121 4.37 25.26 -19.75
C GLU A 121 3.62 26.43 -19.10
N ASP A 122 4.19 27.62 -19.18
CA ASP A 122 3.63 28.84 -18.59
C ASP A 122 3.23 28.69 -17.09
N GLY A 123 4.04 27.92 -16.33
CA GLY A 123 3.83 27.68 -14.90
C GLY A 123 2.70 26.69 -14.56
N LYS A 124 2.17 25.98 -15.56
CA LYS A 124 1.13 24.95 -15.39
C LYS A 124 1.66 23.59 -15.80
N ILE A 125 1.19 22.54 -15.10
CA ILE A 125 1.44 21.17 -15.50
C ILE A 125 0.56 20.86 -16.72
N THR A 126 1.19 20.50 -17.84
CA THR A 126 0.53 20.20 -19.11
C THR A 126 0.73 18.76 -19.58
N GLY A 127 1.42 17.96 -18.76
CA GLY A 127 1.64 16.55 -19.12
C GLY A 127 2.73 15.86 -18.33
N VAL A 128 3.12 14.71 -18.86
CA VAL A 128 4.16 13.83 -18.30
C VAL A 128 5.12 13.41 -19.40
N GLU A 129 6.39 13.50 -19.11
CA GLU A 129 7.44 12.84 -19.88
C GLU A 129 7.67 11.44 -19.31
N ALA A 130 7.70 10.45 -20.18
CA ALA A 130 8.00 9.07 -19.84
C ALA A 130 9.04 8.50 -20.82
N GLU A 131 9.56 7.34 -20.50
CA GLU A 131 10.50 6.63 -21.35
C GLU A 131 10.04 5.18 -21.52
N ASP A 132 10.00 4.70 -22.75
CA ASP A 132 9.71 3.30 -23.05
C ASP A 132 10.87 2.67 -23.85
N ALA A 133 10.72 1.44 -24.33
CA ALA A 133 11.75 0.74 -25.09
C ALA A 133 12.13 1.44 -26.42
N GLN A 134 11.30 2.35 -26.91
CA GLN A 134 11.53 3.14 -28.13
C GLN A 134 12.14 4.52 -27.83
N GLY A 135 12.22 4.89 -26.55
CA GLY A 135 12.79 6.13 -26.09
C GLY A 135 11.78 7.05 -25.42
N LYS A 136 12.04 8.35 -25.48
CA LYS A 136 11.24 9.39 -24.82
C LYS A 136 9.84 9.51 -25.43
N VAL A 137 8.83 9.53 -24.56
CA VAL A 137 7.41 9.72 -24.92
C VAL A 137 6.83 10.88 -24.12
N LEU A 138 6.09 11.77 -24.77
CA LEU A 138 5.40 12.90 -24.14
C LEU A 138 3.90 12.65 -24.14
N PHE A 139 3.29 12.78 -22.98
CA PHE A 139 1.85 12.71 -22.80
C PHE A 139 1.33 14.09 -22.38
N HIS A 140 0.61 14.76 -23.26
CA HIS A 140 -0.05 16.02 -22.92
C HIS A 140 -1.44 15.74 -22.34
N ALA A 141 -1.78 16.45 -21.27
CA ALA A 141 -3.04 16.26 -20.55
C ALA A 141 -3.48 17.58 -19.88
N GLN A 142 -4.79 17.72 -19.68
CA GLN A 142 -5.35 18.85 -18.92
C GLN A 142 -5.08 18.76 -17.40
N ALA A 143 -4.85 17.55 -16.89
CA ALA A 143 -4.50 17.29 -15.49
C ALA A 143 -3.64 16.03 -15.40
N VAL A 144 -2.81 15.97 -14.35
CA VAL A 144 -1.97 14.80 -14.03
C VAL A 144 -2.26 14.38 -12.61
N ILE A 145 -2.59 13.10 -12.40
CA ILE A 145 -2.77 12.49 -11.08
C ILE A 145 -1.54 11.64 -10.77
N LEU A 146 -0.81 12.00 -9.71
CA LEU A 146 0.31 11.20 -9.21
C LEU A 146 -0.22 10.14 -8.23
N ALA A 147 -0.25 8.89 -8.67
CA ALA A 147 -0.67 7.73 -7.88
C ALA A 147 0.41 6.64 -7.83
N SER A 148 1.68 7.06 -7.85
CA SER A 148 2.85 6.17 -7.98
C SER A 148 3.26 5.45 -6.69
N GLY A 149 2.59 5.72 -5.58
CA GLY A 149 2.93 5.17 -4.26
C GLY A 149 4.11 5.87 -3.59
N GLY A 150 4.66 5.23 -2.56
CA GLY A 150 5.74 5.75 -1.74
C GLY A 150 7.14 5.37 -2.24
N PHE A 151 8.10 5.34 -1.31
CA PHE A 151 9.53 5.14 -1.62
C PHE A 151 10.20 3.98 -0.86
N ALA A 152 9.44 3.04 -0.30
CA ALA A 152 9.96 1.98 0.57
C ALA A 152 10.99 1.03 -0.09
N ALA A 153 11.11 1.03 -1.43
CA ALA A 153 12.15 0.30 -2.15
C ALA A 153 13.34 1.19 -2.60
N ASN A 154 13.38 2.45 -2.15
CA ASN A 154 14.46 3.39 -2.49
C ASN A 154 15.33 3.65 -1.26
N GLN A 155 16.49 3.00 -1.20
CA GLN A 155 17.42 3.10 -0.07
C GLN A 155 17.98 4.52 0.13
N GLU A 156 18.13 5.30 -0.95
CA GLU A 156 18.59 6.69 -0.85
C GLU A 156 17.54 7.57 -0.17
N MET A 157 16.26 7.42 -0.54
CA MET A 157 15.17 8.13 0.12
C MET A 157 14.95 7.66 1.56
N LEU A 158 15.11 6.36 1.83
CA LEU A 158 15.08 5.86 3.20
C LEU A 158 16.22 6.48 4.03
N GLN A 159 17.44 6.54 3.50
CA GLN A 159 18.57 7.18 4.16
C GLN A 159 18.35 8.68 4.38
N GLU A 160 17.68 9.37 3.47
CA GLU A 160 17.39 10.80 3.54
C GLU A 160 16.33 11.13 4.60
N TYR A 161 15.23 10.38 4.62
CA TYR A 161 14.03 10.72 5.41
C TYR A 161 13.88 9.92 6.69
N VAL A 162 14.36 8.69 6.72
CA VAL A 162 14.21 7.73 7.84
C VAL A 162 15.47 6.88 8.02
N PRO A 163 16.62 7.52 8.26
CA PRO A 163 17.94 6.87 8.26
C PRO A 163 18.04 5.69 9.23
N GLU A 164 17.27 5.69 10.32
CA GLU A 164 17.23 4.59 11.29
C GLU A 164 16.64 3.29 10.72
N TRP A 165 15.92 3.36 9.59
CA TRP A 165 15.33 2.21 8.90
C TRP A 165 15.99 1.91 7.54
N ALA A 166 17.00 2.69 7.16
CA ALA A 166 17.76 2.44 5.95
C ALA A 166 18.50 1.09 6.03
N GLY A 167 18.55 0.37 4.93
CA GLY A 167 19.10 -1.00 4.87
C GLY A 167 18.10 -2.08 5.24
N GLY A 168 16.90 -1.73 5.69
CA GLY A 168 15.82 -2.68 5.95
C GLY A 168 15.24 -3.29 4.67
N THR A 169 14.68 -4.50 4.81
CA THR A 169 13.96 -5.20 3.74
C THR A 169 12.55 -4.62 3.60
N THR A 170 12.00 -4.65 2.39
CA THR A 170 10.64 -4.19 2.12
C THR A 170 9.77 -5.29 1.51
N SER A 171 8.51 -5.39 1.95
CA SER A 171 7.48 -6.21 1.30
C SER A 171 6.79 -5.46 0.14
N ASN A 172 7.20 -4.23 -0.14
CA ASN A 172 6.69 -3.47 -1.27
C ASN A 172 7.27 -4.01 -2.59
N THR A 173 6.59 -3.70 -3.70
CA THR A 173 7.15 -4.00 -5.01
C THR A 173 8.42 -3.17 -5.25
N ALA A 174 9.40 -3.74 -5.96
CA ALA A 174 10.65 -3.05 -6.32
C ALA A 174 10.46 -1.73 -7.10
N ALA A 175 9.26 -1.47 -7.61
CA ALA A 175 8.93 -0.23 -8.30
C ALA A 175 8.48 0.91 -7.36
N THR A 176 8.39 0.67 -6.04
CA THR A 176 8.00 1.67 -5.04
C THR A 176 9.22 2.53 -4.67
N THR A 177 9.66 3.36 -5.60
CA THR A 177 10.95 4.09 -5.56
C THR A 177 10.80 5.60 -5.38
N GLY A 178 9.55 6.11 -5.14
CA GLY A 178 9.32 7.52 -4.87
C GLY A 178 9.38 8.43 -6.10
N ASP A 179 9.30 7.89 -7.31
CA ASP A 179 9.45 8.68 -8.56
C ASP A 179 8.46 9.83 -8.63
N GLY A 180 7.17 9.61 -8.28
CA GLY A 180 6.16 10.68 -8.28
C GLY A 180 6.46 11.78 -7.26
N ILE A 181 6.98 11.41 -6.10
CA ILE A 181 7.40 12.37 -5.06
C ILE A 181 8.54 13.22 -5.60
N ARG A 182 9.57 12.61 -6.16
CA ARG A 182 10.71 13.33 -6.76
C ARG A 182 10.31 14.23 -7.93
N MET A 183 9.40 13.75 -8.80
CA MET A 183 8.89 14.60 -9.91
C MET A 183 8.13 15.82 -9.38
N ALA A 184 7.31 15.66 -8.33
CA ALA A 184 6.60 16.76 -7.71
C ALA A 184 7.55 17.76 -7.03
N GLN A 185 8.53 17.27 -6.27
CA GLN A 185 9.56 18.10 -5.64
C GLN A 185 10.37 18.90 -6.68
N ALA A 186 10.69 18.29 -7.81
CA ALA A 186 11.46 18.94 -8.87
C ALA A 186 10.77 20.19 -9.45
N ILE A 187 9.45 20.27 -9.32
CA ILE A 187 8.65 21.43 -9.74
C ILE A 187 8.23 22.34 -8.58
N GLY A 188 8.80 22.13 -7.37
CA GLY A 188 8.58 22.98 -6.21
C GLY A 188 7.40 22.55 -5.32
N ALA A 189 6.85 21.36 -5.49
CA ALA A 189 5.81 20.87 -4.57
C ALA A 189 6.39 20.60 -3.18
N ALA A 190 5.65 20.98 -2.15
CA ALA A 190 5.96 20.60 -0.77
C ALA A 190 5.64 19.12 -0.53
N VAL A 191 6.36 18.53 0.41
CA VAL A 191 6.11 17.17 0.90
C VAL A 191 5.84 17.21 2.41
N SER A 192 5.06 16.25 2.89
CA SER A 192 4.77 16.08 4.32
C SER A 192 4.88 14.60 4.71
N ASN A 193 5.04 14.34 6.01
CA ASN A 193 5.04 12.99 6.58
C ASN A 193 6.07 12.03 5.93
N MET A 194 7.20 12.58 5.47
CA MET A 194 8.24 11.78 4.82
C MET A 194 9.00 10.88 5.82
N ASP A 195 8.87 11.15 7.10
CA ASP A 195 9.36 10.38 8.22
C ASP A 195 8.41 9.25 8.68
N GLN A 196 7.23 9.15 8.07
CA GLN A 196 6.22 8.16 8.44
C GLN A 196 6.40 6.86 7.65
N LEU A 197 6.59 5.76 8.37
CA LEU A 197 6.68 4.41 7.79
C LEU A 197 5.63 3.48 8.39
N THR A 198 5.06 2.62 7.54
CA THR A 198 4.33 1.44 8.00
C THR A 198 5.31 0.28 8.13
N LEU A 199 5.54 -0.16 9.35
CA LEU A 199 6.44 -1.27 9.65
C LEU A 199 5.66 -2.57 9.76
N ASN A 200 6.20 -3.64 9.18
CA ASN A 200 5.66 -4.99 9.33
C ASN A 200 6.65 -5.83 10.14
N PRO A 201 6.32 -6.20 11.40
CA PRO A 201 7.26 -6.88 12.27
C PRO A 201 7.47 -8.35 11.95
N THR A 202 6.62 -8.93 11.09
CA THR A 202 6.67 -10.35 10.76
C THR A 202 6.64 -10.53 9.25
N PHE A 203 7.73 -11.04 8.71
CA PHE A 203 7.86 -11.33 7.30
C PHE A 203 8.65 -12.63 7.10
N TYR A 204 8.45 -13.25 5.97
CA TYR A 204 9.23 -14.37 5.47
C TYR A 204 10.01 -13.90 4.25
N ASP A 205 11.30 -14.12 4.25
CA ASP A 205 12.17 -13.81 3.11
C ASP A 205 12.74 -15.12 2.56
N ASP A 206 12.31 -15.48 1.36
CA ASP A 206 12.84 -16.61 0.63
C ASP A 206 13.50 -16.13 -0.66
N GLN A 207 14.83 -16.14 -0.66
CA GLN A 207 15.66 -15.83 -1.81
C GLN A 207 15.30 -14.50 -2.53
N GLY A 208 15.02 -13.46 -1.74
CA GLY A 208 14.69 -12.13 -2.26
C GLY A 208 13.20 -11.90 -2.52
N THR A 209 12.32 -12.82 -2.10
CA THR A 209 10.88 -12.60 -2.08
C THR A 209 10.42 -12.39 -0.64
N THR A 210 10.19 -11.15 -0.27
CA THR A 210 9.70 -10.81 1.07
C THR A 210 8.19 -10.86 1.13
N MET A 211 7.64 -11.72 1.98
CA MET A 211 6.20 -11.85 2.20
C MET A 211 5.83 -11.45 3.62
N SER A 212 4.78 -10.63 3.77
CA SER A 212 4.19 -10.37 5.08
C SER A 212 3.48 -11.62 5.61
N VAL A 213 3.81 -12.02 6.84
CA VAL A 213 3.16 -13.12 7.57
C VAL A 213 2.45 -12.62 8.83
N SER A 214 2.06 -11.36 8.86
CA SER A 214 1.43 -10.72 10.02
C SER A 214 0.18 -11.44 10.52
N GLY A 215 -0.55 -12.16 9.68
CA GLY A 215 -1.71 -12.97 10.06
C GLY A 215 -1.42 -14.01 11.14
N VAL A 216 -0.22 -14.58 11.17
CA VAL A 216 0.17 -15.59 12.16
C VAL A 216 0.00 -15.09 13.61
N ARG A 217 0.29 -13.81 13.86
CA ARG A 217 0.13 -13.19 15.18
C ARG A 217 -1.32 -13.15 15.64
N TYR A 218 -2.25 -12.89 14.73
CA TYR A 218 -3.68 -12.80 15.03
C TYR A 218 -4.35 -14.17 15.16
N GLU A 219 -3.69 -15.23 14.68
CA GLU A 219 -4.16 -16.62 14.76
C GLU A 219 -3.51 -17.40 15.93
N GLY A 220 -2.94 -16.67 16.92
CA GLY A 220 -2.37 -17.26 18.12
C GLY A 220 -0.88 -17.65 18.03
N GLY A 221 -0.21 -17.25 16.96
CA GLY A 221 1.24 -17.40 16.87
C GLY A 221 1.96 -16.53 17.92
N ILE A 222 3.03 -17.04 18.51
CA ILE A 222 3.87 -16.31 19.48
C ILE A 222 5.23 -15.95 18.87
N LEU A 223 5.74 -14.80 19.29
CA LEU A 223 7.06 -14.33 18.88
C LEU A 223 8.09 -14.73 19.94
N VAL A 224 9.03 -15.58 19.54
CA VAL A 224 10.11 -16.05 20.41
C VAL A 224 11.47 -15.62 19.86
N ASP A 225 12.43 -15.43 20.77
CA ASP A 225 13.81 -15.19 20.39
C ASP A 225 14.52 -16.53 20.06
N PRO A 226 15.79 -16.50 19.58
CA PRO A 226 16.54 -17.72 19.25
C PRO A 226 16.72 -18.69 20.43
N THR A 227 16.47 -18.26 21.67
CA THR A 227 16.49 -19.12 22.85
C THR A 227 15.12 -19.76 23.15
N GLY A 228 14.09 -19.46 22.34
CA GLY A 228 12.73 -19.92 22.54
C GLY A 228 11.92 -19.09 23.55
N LYS A 229 12.44 -17.96 24.03
CA LYS A 229 11.76 -17.10 25.00
C LYS A 229 10.87 -16.08 24.29
N ARG A 230 9.59 -16.03 24.67
CA ARG A 230 8.66 -14.99 24.22
C ARG A 230 9.15 -13.60 24.64
N PHE A 231 9.18 -12.64 23.73
CA PHE A 231 9.78 -11.31 23.94
C PHE A 231 8.85 -10.14 23.63
N ALA A 232 7.70 -10.35 23.04
CA ALA A 232 6.78 -9.30 22.66
C ALA A 232 5.31 -9.68 22.98
N ASN A 233 4.46 -8.66 23.02
CA ASN A 233 3.02 -8.84 22.93
C ASN A 233 2.63 -8.81 21.45
N GLU A 234 2.23 -9.94 20.90
CA GLU A 234 1.89 -10.11 19.49
C GLU A 234 0.69 -9.27 19.05
N MET A 235 -0.18 -8.90 20.01
CA MET A 235 -1.33 -8.04 19.77
C MET A 235 -1.00 -6.53 19.87
N ALA A 236 0.23 -6.18 20.23
CA ALA A 236 0.68 -4.78 20.16
C ALA A 236 0.71 -4.29 18.71
N ASN A 237 0.67 -2.96 18.52
CA ASN A 237 0.75 -2.41 17.16
C ASN A 237 2.08 -2.79 16.49
N ALA A 238 2.05 -2.85 15.16
CA ALA A 238 3.18 -3.29 14.34
C ALA A 238 4.45 -2.44 14.56
N ILE A 239 4.31 -1.13 14.78
CA ILE A 239 5.42 -0.21 15.02
C ILE A 239 6.14 -0.57 16.31
N SER A 240 5.40 -0.77 17.41
CA SER A 240 5.99 -1.13 18.71
C SER A 240 6.77 -2.44 18.65
N ILE A 241 6.22 -3.45 17.98
CA ILE A 241 6.89 -4.75 17.81
C ILE A 241 8.15 -4.59 16.95
N SER A 242 8.07 -3.89 15.84
CA SER A 242 9.21 -3.65 14.95
C SER A 242 10.34 -2.90 15.66
N PHE A 243 10.00 -1.96 16.54
CA PHE A 243 11.00 -1.22 17.34
C PHE A 243 11.76 -2.13 18.31
N ILE A 244 11.08 -3.12 18.91
CA ILE A 244 11.72 -4.13 19.77
C ILE A 244 12.70 -4.96 18.96
N TYR A 245 12.31 -5.42 17.77
CA TYR A 245 13.19 -6.15 16.87
C TYR A 245 14.43 -5.35 16.49
N TRP A 246 14.23 -4.11 16.04
CA TRP A 246 15.31 -3.23 15.58
C TRP A 246 16.33 -2.95 16.69
N LYS A 247 15.87 -2.52 17.86
CA LYS A 247 16.75 -2.24 19.00
C LYS A 247 17.49 -3.47 19.53
N SER A 248 16.92 -4.65 19.37
CA SER A 248 17.58 -5.90 19.79
C SER A 248 18.62 -6.41 18.80
N GLY A 249 18.81 -5.74 17.66
CA GLY A 249 19.69 -6.20 16.58
C GLY A 249 19.18 -7.45 15.84
N ARG A 250 17.91 -7.84 16.07
CA ARG A 250 17.33 -9.08 15.57
C ARG A 250 16.74 -8.96 14.16
N ILE A 251 16.67 -7.75 13.61
CA ILE A 251 16.22 -7.50 12.23
C ILE A 251 17.36 -7.66 11.20
N ASN A 252 18.60 -7.72 11.61
CA ASN A 252 19.69 -8.09 10.73
C ASN A 252 19.72 -9.62 10.56
N CYS A 253 18.82 -10.16 9.78
CA CYS A 253 18.97 -11.48 9.20
C CYS A 253 19.38 -11.34 7.73
N PRO A 254 20.67 -11.24 7.41
CA PRO A 254 21.13 -11.57 6.08
C PRO A 254 21.14 -13.09 5.99
N GLY A 255 20.16 -13.67 5.36
CA GLY A 255 20.12 -15.10 5.04
C GLY A 255 19.62 -16.00 6.18
N ASN A 256 18.43 -16.54 5.98
CA ASN A 256 18.00 -17.84 6.53
C ASN A 256 18.05 -18.05 8.03
N GLU A 257 17.23 -17.38 8.82
CA GLU A 257 16.74 -18.06 10.04
C GLU A 257 15.51 -17.34 10.56
N VAL A 258 14.35 -17.69 9.99
CA VAL A 258 13.05 -17.51 10.64
C VAL A 258 12.72 -18.86 11.29
N TRP A 259 12.69 -18.88 12.59
CA TRP A 259 12.14 -19.98 13.38
C TRP A 259 10.78 -19.60 13.92
#